data_dd4cd49061aec369bb338de98b413692
#
_entry.id   dd4cd49061aec369bb338de98b413692
#
_cell.length_a   1.000
_cell.length_b   1.000
_cell.length_c   1.000
_cell.angle_alpha   90.00
_cell.angle_beta   90.00
_cell.angle_gamma   90.00
#
_symmetry.space_group_name_H-M   'P 1'
#
loop_
_entity.id
_entity.type
_entity.pdbx_description
1 polymer ?
#
loop_
_entity_poly.entity_id
_entity_poly.type
_entity_poly.pdbx_seq_one_letter_code
_entity_poly.pdbx_strand_id
1 'polypeptide(L)'
;VLLFVSLEIIVAVLSVKSVKFRNLIQGRPIVIIDKGKIDEKKLRQLRFTVDDLCDALRQQGYWDIAEVQNAVIETNGSISAENWEKYKPLTADNVKISVDDKGLHTAIVIDGKPVEEYFKDKSIKLSEIELLLSANGKEAKKLLLMTVDDNGNVYTVRKGSTK
;
A
#
# COMPACT_ATOMS: atom_id res chain seq x y z
N VAL A 1 23.80 -21.32 14.96
CA VAL A 1 22.42 -20.95 14.51
C VAL A 1 21.59 -20.45 15.69
N LEU A 2 21.42 -21.24 16.79
CA LEU A 2 20.58 -20.83 17.94
C LEU A 2 20.99 -19.51 18.58
N LEU A 3 22.31 -19.24 18.67
CA LEU A 3 22.85 -18.02 19.27
C LEU A 3 22.51 -16.77 18.46
N PHE A 4 22.50 -16.87 17.12
CA PHE A 4 22.08 -15.75 16.25
C PHE A 4 20.59 -15.48 16.35
N VAL A 5 19.76 -16.52 16.37
CA VAL A 5 18.31 -16.40 16.52
C VAL A 5 17.94 -15.75 17.86
N SER A 6 18.58 -16.18 18.96
CA SER A 6 18.33 -15.56 20.27
C SER A 6 18.76 -14.11 20.34
N LEU A 7 19.89 -13.75 19.72
CA LEU A 7 20.34 -12.35 19.62
C LEU A 7 19.36 -11.50 18.81
N GLU A 8 18.87 -12.01 17.69
CA GLU A 8 17.87 -11.32 16.86
C GLU A 8 16.59 -11.04 17.63
N ILE A 9 16.08 -12.01 18.37
CA ILE A 9 14.90 -11.84 19.23
C ILE A 9 15.13 -10.75 20.29
N ILE A 10 16.29 -10.76 20.96
CA ILE A 10 16.64 -9.76 21.96
C ILE A 10 16.69 -8.36 21.35
N VAL A 11 17.35 -8.19 20.20
CA VAL A 11 17.42 -6.92 19.46
C VAL A 11 16.04 -6.46 19.06
N ALA A 12 15.18 -7.35 18.54
CA ALA A 12 13.81 -7.03 18.17
C ALA A 12 12.99 -6.52 19.37
N VAL A 13 13.04 -7.24 20.51
CA VAL A 13 12.32 -6.83 21.73
C VAL A 13 12.81 -5.50 22.28
N LEU A 14 14.14 -5.29 22.32
CA LEU A 14 14.72 -4.02 22.77
C LEU A 14 14.37 -2.87 21.83
N SER A 15 14.32 -3.09 20.51
CA SER A 15 13.95 -2.11 19.50
C SER A 15 12.48 -1.67 19.63
N VAL A 16 11.59 -2.57 20.04
CA VAL A 16 10.18 -2.22 20.31
C VAL A 16 10.06 -1.42 21.61
N LYS A 17 10.79 -1.80 22.67
CA LYS A 17 10.70 -1.18 23.99
C LYS A 17 11.41 0.17 24.09
N SER A 18 12.46 0.41 23.31
CA SER A 18 13.29 1.61 23.42
C SER A 18 13.49 2.29 22.07
N VAL A 19 12.91 3.48 21.93
CA VAL A 19 13.13 4.35 20.75
C VAL A 19 14.60 4.72 20.59
N LYS A 20 15.32 4.95 21.70
CA LYS A 20 16.76 5.27 21.66
C LYS A 20 17.57 4.09 21.12
N PHE A 21 17.27 2.88 21.58
CA PHE A 21 17.94 1.68 21.12
C PHE A 21 17.62 1.40 19.63
N ARG A 22 16.36 1.52 19.25
CA ARG A 22 15.96 1.39 17.84
C ARG A 22 16.69 2.37 16.92
N ASN A 23 16.78 3.64 17.33
CA ASN A 23 17.47 4.66 16.55
C ASN A 23 18.99 4.42 16.46
N LEU A 24 19.58 3.75 17.46
CA LEU A 24 20.99 3.39 17.43
C LEU A 24 21.26 2.25 16.42
N ILE A 25 20.38 1.27 16.35
CA ILE A 25 20.56 0.08 15.49
C ILE A 25 20.06 0.32 14.07
N GLN A 26 18.87 0.92 13.91
CA GLN A 26 18.20 1.09 12.62
C GLN A 26 18.43 2.47 11.99
N GLY A 27 19.00 3.43 12.74
CA GLY A 27 19.12 4.80 12.30
C GLY A 27 17.81 5.59 12.44
N ARG A 28 17.78 6.76 11.80
CA ARG A 28 16.60 7.64 11.74
C ARG A 28 16.38 8.11 10.32
N PRO A 29 15.13 8.35 9.91
CA PRO A 29 14.86 9.04 8.65
C PRO A 29 15.55 10.41 8.60
N ILE A 30 16.05 10.78 7.42
CA ILE A 30 16.80 12.00 7.22
C ILE A 30 16.09 12.86 6.17
N VAL A 31 15.63 14.05 6.56
CA VAL A 31 15.03 15.02 5.65
C VAL A 31 16.12 15.59 4.75
N ILE A 32 16.00 15.39 3.45
CA ILE A 32 16.96 15.85 2.41
C ILE A 32 16.40 16.96 1.53
N ILE A 33 15.07 17.09 1.44
CA ILE A 33 14.39 18.28 0.89
C ILE A 33 13.45 18.78 1.97
N ASP A 34 13.56 20.06 2.32
CA ASP A 34 12.68 20.75 3.26
C ASP A 34 12.15 22.03 2.60
N LYS A 35 10.82 22.12 2.44
CA LYS A 35 10.15 23.25 1.78
C LYS A 35 10.78 23.60 0.43
N GLY A 36 11.02 22.57 -0.39
CA GLY A 36 11.61 22.69 -1.73
C GLY A 36 13.11 22.99 -1.76
N LYS A 37 13.79 23.02 -0.61
CA LYS A 37 15.23 23.26 -0.53
C LYS A 37 15.99 21.96 -0.28
N ILE A 38 16.92 21.64 -1.17
CA ILE A 38 17.79 20.47 -1.03
C ILE A 38 18.88 20.77 0.00
N ASP A 39 19.06 19.85 0.97
CA ASP A 39 20.14 19.90 1.96
C ASP A 39 21.37 19.15 1.40
N GLU A 40 22.24 19.89 0.71
CA GLU A 40 23.47 19.34 0.14
C GLU A 40 24.39 18.70 1.20
N LYS A 41 24.43 19.24 2.43
CA LYS A 41 25.30 18.70 3.48
C LYS A 41 24.86 17.29 3.86
N LYS A 42 23.54 17.08 4.01
CA LYS A 42 22.99 15.77 4.32
C LYS A 42 23.18 14.78 3.15
N LEU A 43 22.98 15.21 1.91
CA LEU A 43 23.27 14.37 0.74
C LEU A 43 24.73 13.89 0.77
N ARG A 44 25.69 14.80 0.98
CA ARG A 44 27.11 14.44 1.08
C ARG A 44 27.43 13.49 2.22
N GLN A 45 26.82 13.69 3.41
CA GLN A 45 26.98 12.80 4.57
C GLN A 45 26.50 11.37 4.27
N LEU A 46 25.42 11.27 3.50
CA LEU A 46 24.83 10.00 3.09
C LEU A 46 25.53 9.37 1.87
N ARG A 47 26.51 10.08 1.27
CA ARG A 47 27.14 9.71 -0.02
C ARG A 47 26.08 9.52 -1.12
N PHE A 48 25.07 10.34 -1.08
CA PHE A 48 23.94 10.34 -2.00
C PHE A 48 24.10 11.54 -2.94
N THR A 49 24.14 11.30 -4.23
CA THR A 49 24.31 12.35 -5.23
C THR A 49 23.00 13.01 -5.60
N VAL A 50 23.05 14.15 -6.28
CA VAL A 50 21.83 14.80 -6.81
C VAL A 50 21.20 13.91 -7.89
N ASP A 51 22.02 13.19 -8.67
CA ASP A 51 21.51 12.26 -9.68
C ASP A 51 20.74 11.10 -9.03
N ASP A 52 21.29 10.52 -7.94
CA ASP A 52 20.58 9.49 -7.15
C ASP A 52 19.26 10.01 -6.61
N LEU A 53 19.24 11.28 -6.15
CA LEU A 53 18.02 11.93 -5.67
C LEU A 53 16.98 12.03 -6.80
N CYS A 54 17.38 12.51 -7.97
CA CYS A 54 16.48 12.63 -9.12
C CYS A 54 15.96 11.26 -9.58
N ASP A 55 16.81 10.24 -9.59
CA ASP A 55 16.44 8.88 -9.96
C ASP A 55 15.42 8.29 -8.98
N ALA A 56 15.68 8.45 -7.69
CA ALA A 56 14.79 7.94 -6.64
C ALA A 56 13.44 8.67 -6.63
N LEU A 57 13.42 9.97 -6.88
CA LEU A 57 12.18 10.74 -7.04
C LEU A 57 11.37 10.28 -8.26
N ARG A 58 12.04 10.05 -9.42
CA ARG A 58 11.36 9.50 -10.61
C ARG A 58 10.74 8.13 -10.37
N GLN A 59 11.42 7.26 -9.62
CA GLN A 59 10.86 5.96 -9.23
C GLN A 59 9.60 6.08 -8.40
N GLN A 60 9.43 7.18 -7.64
CA GLN A 60 8.23 7.51 -6.89
C GLN A 60 7.17 8.27 -7.71
N GLY A 61 7.46 8.55 -8.99
CA GLY A 61 6.55 9.28 -9.89
C GLY A 61 6.72 10.80 -9.90
N TYR A 62 7.73 11.32 -9.21
CA TYR A 62 8.04 12.76 -9.20
C TYR A 62 9.03 13.08 -10.32
N TRP A 63 8.53 13.60 -11.43
CA TRP A 63 9.36 13.94 -12.62
C TRP A 63 9.97 15.33 -12.53
N ASP A 64 9.30 16.25 -11.86
CA ASP A 64 9.81 17.60 -11.62
C ASP A 64 10.11 17.78 -10.12
N ILE A 65 11.39 17.98 -9.81
CA ILE A 65 11.83 18.21 -8.42
C ILE A 65 11.25 19.50 -7.83
N ALA A 66 10.86 20.47 -8.66
CA ALA A 66 10.24 21.72 -8.22
C ALA A 66 8.84 21.50 -7.64
N GLU A 67 8.19 20.38 -7.96
CA GLU A 67 6.89 19.99 -7.38
C GLU A 67 7.05 19.40 -5.98
N VAL A 68 8.25 18.94 -5.62
CA VAL A 68 8.50 18.29 -4.32
C VAL A 68 8.67 19.34 -3.23
N GLN A 69 7.80 19.28 -2.23
CA GLN A 69 7.89 20.12 -1.03
C GLN A 69 8.88 19.53 -0.02
N ASN A 70 8.73 18.25 0.30
CA ASN A 70 9.54 17.56 1.28
C ASN A 70 10.00 16.21 0.72
N ALA A 71 11.22 15.80 1.07
CA ALA A 71 11.70 14.44 0.81
C ALA A 71 12.56 13.95 1.97
N VAL A 72 12.39 12.67 2.30
CA VAL A 72 13.04 11.99 3.41
C VAL A 72 13.68 10.70 2.92
N ILE A 73 14.93 10.47 3.28
CA ILE A 73 15.53 9.13 3.15
C ILE A 73 15.16 8.33 4.39
N GLU A 74 14.47 7.22 4.18
CA GLU A 74 14.06 6.30 5.21
C GLU A 74 15.22 5.43 5.69
N THR A 75 15.05 4.76 6.82
CA THR A 75 16.11 3.89 7.40
C THR A 75 16.45 2.69 6.53
N ASN A 76 15.56 2.28 5.64
CA ASN A 76 15.80 1.22 4.65
C ASN A 76 16.44 1.72 3.35
N GLY A 77 16.76 3.03 3.26
CA GLY A 77 17.35 3.66 2.09
C GLY A 77 16.36 4.08 1.00
N SER A 78 15.07 3.81 1.14
CA SER A 78 14.05 4.34 0.21
C SER A 78 13.84 5.83 0.43
N ILE A 79 13.30 6.52 -0.58
CA ILE A 79 12.85 7.92 -0.46
C ILE A 79 11.34 7.95 -0.28
N SER A 80 10.89 8.77 0.66
CA SER A 80 9.51 9.22 0.78
C SER A 80 9.45 10.69 0.39
N ALA A 81 8.56 11.07 -0.54
CA ALA A 81 8.44 12.46 -0.99
C ALA A 81 7.00 12.94 -0.96
N GLU A 82 6.83 14.25 -0.82
CA GLU A 82 5.54 14.91 -0.78
C GLU A 82 5.55 16.15 -1.69
N ASN A 83 4.50 16.28 -2.50
CA ASN A 83 4.29 17.47 -3.33
C ASN A 83 3.80 18.67 -2.52
N TRP A 84 4.05 19.86 -3.06
CA TRP A 84 3.33 21.05 -2.65
C TRP A 84 1.82 20.85 -2.84
N GLU A 85 0.99 21.43 -1.95
CA GLU A 85 -0.48 21.32 -2.03
C GLU A 85 -1.04 21.65 -3.41
N LYS A 86 -0.50 22.67 -4.09
CA LYS A 86 -0.92 23.08 -5.43
C LYS A 86 -0.69 22.03 -6.53
N TYR A 87 0.17 21.04 -6.29
CA TYR A 87 0.46 19.95 -7.22
C TYR A 87 -0.16 18.62 -6.79
N LYS A 88 -0.81 18.58 -5.63
CA LYS A 88 -1.52 17.37 -5.19
C LYS A 88 -2.77 17.14 -6.04
N PRO A 89 -3.11 15.88 -6.35
CA PRO A 89 -4.37 15.56 -7.01
C PRO A 89 -5.56 16.11 -6.22
N LEU A 90 -6.56 16.62 -6.93
CA LEU A 90 -7.82 17.00 -6.29
C LEU A 90 -8.55 15.76 -5.78
N THR A 91 -9.01 15.82 -4.55
CA THR A 91 -9.85 14.78 -3.95
C THR A 91 -11.33 15.13 -4.12
N ALA A 92 -12.20 14.13 -3.97
CA ALA A 92 -13.65 14.35 -3.97
C ALA A 92 -14.07 15.38 -2.91
N ASP A 93 -13.38 15.39 -1.75
CA ASP A 93 -13.62 16.35 -0.66
C ASP A 93 -13.26 17.78 -1.08
N ASN A 94 -12.14 17.97 -1.78
CA ASN A 94 -11.73 19.31 -2.27
C ASN A 94 -12.78 19.93 -3.21
N VAL A 95 -13.45 19.11 -4.02
CA VAL A 95 -14.47 19.53 -4.97
C VAL A 95 -15.91 19.36 -4.45
N LYS A 96 -16.07 18.95 -3.20
CA LYS A 96 -17.35 18.73 -2.50
C LYS A 96 -18.30 17.79 -3.28
N ILE A 97 -17.73 16.77 -3.91
CA ILE A 97 -18.50 15.70 -4.56
C ILE A 97 -18.66 14.56 -3.58
N SER A 98 -19.90 14.14 -3.35
CA SER A 98 -20.18 12.90 -2.62
C SER A 98 -19.81 11.72 -3.49
N VAL A 99 -18.95 10.85 -2.99
CA VAL A 99 -18.56 9.62 -3.65
C VAL A 99 -19.03 8.46 -2.77
N ASP A 100 -19.71 7.48 -3.39
CA ASP A 100 -20.09 6.26 -2.67
C ASP A 100 -18.82 5.47 -2.32
N ASP A 101 -18.61 5.27 -1.04
CA ASP A 101 -17.54 4.39 -0.57
C ASP A 101 -17.95 2.94 -0.86
N LYS A 102 -17.20 2.30 -1.76
CA LYS A 102 -17.44 0.90 -2.13
C LYS A 102 -16.92 -0.08 -1.10
N GLY A 103 -16.16 0.42 -0.12
CA GLY A 103 -15.53 -0.42 0.88
C GLY A 103 -14.54 -1.43 0.29
N LEU A 104 -14.36 -2.55 0.98
CA LEU A 104 -13.40 -3.57 0.59
C LEU A 104 -14.00 -4.54 -0.43
N HIS A 105 -13.33 -4.70 -1.58
CA HIS A 105 -13.66 -5.76 -2.53
C HIS A 105 -13.20 -7.12 -2.01
N THR A 106 -14.13 -7.99 -1.68
CA THR A 106 -13.85 -9.33 -1.12
C THR A 106 -14.05 -10.40 -2.21
N ALA A 107 -13.06 -11.27 -2.39
CA ALA A 107 -13.18 -12.40 -3.30
C ALA A 107 -14.06 -13.50 -2.67
N ILE A 108 -15.17 -13.83 -3.33
CA ILE A 108 -16.13 -14.82 -2.86
C ILE A 108 -16.11 -16.12 -3.66
N VAL A 109 -15.57 -16.09 -4.89
CA VAL A 109 -15.28 -17.27 -5.71
C VAL A 109 -13.90 -17.12 -6.34
N ILE A 110 -13.07 -18.14 -6.19
CA ILE A 110 -11.75 -18.27 -6.85
C ILE A 110 -11.69 -19.64 -7.50
N ASP A 111 -11.27 -19.69 -8.78
CA ASP A 111 -11.14 -20.93 -9.56
C ASP A 111 -12.40 -21.81 -9.55
N GLY A 112 -13.56 -21.20 -9.50
CA GLY A 112 -14.85 -21.92 -9.49
C GLY A 112 -15.23 -22.49 -8.16
N LYS A 113 -14.51 -22.18 -7.10
CA LYS A 113 -14.78 -22.63 -5.73
C LYS A 113 -15.12 -21.44 -4.84
N PRO A 114 -16.19 -21.53 -4.02
CA PRO A 114 -16.45 -20.54 -2.99
C PRO A 114 -15.30 -20.47 -1.97
N VAL A 115 -14.96 -19.27 -1.52
CA VAL A 115 -13.89 -19.02 -0.52
C VAL A 115 -14.54 -18.89 0.86
N GLU A 116 -14.64 -20.01 1.60
CA GLU A 116 -15.36 -20.05 2.88
C GLU A 116 -14.72 -19.20 3.98
N GLU A 117 -13.41 -18.99 3.93
CA GLU A 117 -12.64 -18.33 4.99
C GLU A 117 -13.00 -16.85 5.16
N TYR A 118 -13.37 -16.18 4.07
CA TYR A 118 -13.78 -14.77 4.08
C TYR A 118 -15.22 -14.54 4.60
N PHE A 119 -16.03 -15.61 4.71
CA PHE A 119 -17.41 -15.51 5.14
C PHE A 119 -17.58 -15.57 6.66
N LYS A 120 -16.60 -16.16 7.35
CA LYS A 120 -16.63 -16.28 8.81
C LYS A 120 -16.59 -14.93 9.52
N ASP A 121 -15.85 -13.97 8.94
CA ASP A 121 -15.69 -12.63 9.54
C ASP A 121 -16.82 -11.65 9.23
N LYS A 122 -17.53 -11.81 8.08
CA LYS A 122 -18.56 -10.85 7.65
C LYS A 122 -19.99 -11.34 7.82
N SER A 123 -20.22 -12.47 8.51
CA SER A 123 -21.57 -13.08 8.71
C SER A 123 -22.34 -13.35 7.41
N ILE A 124 -21.68 -13.38 6.25
CA ILE A 124 -22.30 -13.72 4.96
C ILE A 124 -22.45 -15.23 4.88
N LYS A 125 -23.68 -15.70 4.70
CA LYS A 125 -23.97 -17.13 4.60
C LYS A 125 -23.71 -17.65 3.19
N LEU A 126 -23.31 -18.94 3.08
CA LEU A 126 -23.12 -19.62 1.79
C LEU A 126 -24.35 -19.47 0.89
N SER A 127 -25.56 -19.49 1.50
CA SER A 127 -26.83 -19.27 0.78
C SER A 127 -26.94 -17.90 0.12
N GLU A 128 -26.32 -16.86 0.67
CA GLU A 128 -26.33 -15.51 0.07
C GLU A 128 -25.43 -15.44 -1.15
N ILE A 129 -24.34 -16.23 -1.16
CA ILE A 129 -23.47 -16.35 -2.33
C ILE A 129 -24.17 -17.10 -3.46
N GLU A 130 -24.83 -18.19 -3.13
CA GLU A 130 -25.64 -18.95 -4.10
C GLU A 130 -26.76 -18.07 -4.68
N LEU A 131 -27.33 -17.19 -3.88
CA LEU A 131 -28.34 -16.22 -4.28
C LEU A 131 -27.73 -15.15 -5.21
N LEU A 132 -26.56 -14.62 -4.88
CA LEU A 132 -25.82 -13.67 -5.71
C LEU A 132 -25.38 -14.30 -7.04
N LEU A 133 -24.95 -15.56 -7.03
CA LEU A 133 -24.60 -16.30 -8.23
C LEU A 133 -25.82 -16.53 -9.13
N SER A 134 -26.93 -16.99 -8.55
CA SER A 134 -28.18 -17.23 -9.28
C SER A 134 -28.80 -15.94 -9.82
N ALA A 135 -28.82 -14.87 -9.03
CA ALA A 135 -29.31 -13.56 -9.44
C ALA A 135 -28.50 -12.96 -10.61
N ASN A 136 -27.21 -13.28 -10.72
CA ASN A 136 -26.36 -12.85 -11.83
C ASN A 136 -26.30 -13.87 -12.98
N GLY A 137 -27.08 -14.94 -12.95
CA GLY A 137 -27.13 -15.98 -13.99
C GLY A 137 -25.77 -16.68 -14.21
N LYS A 138 -24.97 -16.82 -13.13
CA LYS A 138 -23.59 -17.33 -13.23
C LYS A 138 -23.40 -18.58 -12.40
N GLU A 139 -22.78 -19.58 -13.02
CA GLU A 139 -22.37 -20.79 -12.32
C GLU A 139 -20.97 -20.59 -11.76
N ALA A 140 -20.78 -20.78 -10.46
CA ALA A 140 -19.48 -20.62 -9.78
C ALA A 140 -18.37 -21.37 -10.53
N LYS A 141 -18.62 -22.60 -10.97
CA LYS A 141 -17.63 -23.45 -11.66
C LYS A 141 -17.02 -22.84 -12.93
N LYS A 142 -17.75 -21.93 -13.59
CA LYS A 142 -17.30 -21.23 -14.81
C LYS A 142 -16.54 -19.92 -14.51
N LEU A 143 -16.47 -19.51 -13.26
CA LEU A 143 -15.80 -18.28 -12.84
C LEU A 143 -14.34 -18.56 -12.43
N LEU A 144 -13.44 -17.71 -12.90
CA LEU A 144 -12.08 -17.62 -12.39
C LEU A 144 -12.05 -16.81 -11.10
N LEU A 145 -12.80 -15.68 -11.08
CA LEU A 145 -12.88 -14.78 -9.95
C LEU A 145 -14.28 -14.20 -9.85
N MET A 146 -14.78 -14.04 -8.64
CA MET A 146 -15.93 -13.22 -8.30
C MET A 146 -15.61 -12.43 -7.03
N THR A 147 -15.74 -11.11 -7.09
CA THR A 147 -15.61 -10.24 -5.93
C THR A 147 -16.91 -9.50 -5.67
N VAL A 148 -17.14 -9.12 -4.42
CA VAL A 148 -18.26 -8.27 -3.99
C VAL A 148 -17.71 -7.15 -3.13
N ASP A 149 -18.22 -5.93 -3.31
CA ASP A 149 -17.92 -4.80 -2.43
C ASP A 149 -18.93 -4.71 -1.27
N ASP A 150 -18.70 -3.78 -0.34
CA ASP A 150 -19.59 -3.61 0.82
C ASP A 150 -21.00 -3.08 0.44
N ASN A 151 -21.18 -2.56 -0.78
CA ASN A 151 -22.46 -2.13 -1.33
C ASN A 151 -23.20 -3.25 -2.10
N GLY A 152 -22.61 -4.46 -2.17
CA GLY A 152 -23.19 -5.60 -2.90
C GLY A 152 -22.92 -5.59 -4.41
N ASN A 153 -22.09 -4.68 -4.93
CA ASN A 153 -21.71 -4.70 -6.33
C ASN A 153 -20.77 -5.86 -6.62
N VAL A 154 -21.07 -6.58 -7.69
CA VAL A 154 -20.37 -7.81 -8.04
C VAL A 154 -19.51 -7.61 -9.29
N TYR A 155 -18.23 -7.98 -9.20
CA TYR A 155 -17.34 -8.10 -10.34
C TYR A 155 -16.99 -9.57 -10.59
N THR A 156 -16.95 -9.99 -11.86
CA THR A 156 -16.70 -11.39 -12.22
C THR A 156 -15.78 -11.52 -13.41
N VAL A 157 -14.91 -12.53 -13.34
CA VAL A 157 -14.04 -12.97 -14.45
C VAL A 157 -14.38 -14.44 -14.77
N ARG A 158 -14.62 -14.76 -16.05
CA ARG A 158 -14.87 -16.14 -16.50
C ARG A 158 -13.56 -16.87 -16.77
N LYS A 159 -13.55 -18.20 -16.56
CA LYS A 159 -12.46 -19.06 -16.99
C LYS A 159 -12.35 -19.04 -18.52
N GLY A 160 -11.10 -19.01 -19.04
CA GLY A 160 -10.85 -19.05 -20.49
C GLY A 160 -11.15 -17.75 -21.25
N SER A 161 -11.48 -16.64 -20.55
CA SER A 161 -11.55 -15.32 -21.19
C SER A 161 -10.15 -14.69 -21.30
N THR A 162 -9.31 -15.26 -22.15
CA THR A 162 -8.10 -14.59 -22.65
C THR A 162 -8.52 -13.73 -23.83
N LYS A 163 -8.28 -12.42 -23.76
CA LYS A 163 -8.27 -11.55 -24.94
C LYS A 163 -7.02 -11.80 -25.72
#